data_de261dc42c34bd16b61582764c76a0b9
#
_entry.id   de261dc42c34bd16b61582764c76a0b9
#
_cell.length_a   1.000
_cell.length_b   1.000
_cell.length_c   1.000
_cell.angle_alpha   90.00
_cell.angle_beta   90.00
_cell.angle_gamma   90.00
#
_symmetry.space_group_name_H-M   'P 1'
#
loop_
_entity.id
_entity.type
_entity.pdbx_description
1 polymer ?
#
loop_
_entity_poly.entity_id
_entity_poly.type
_entity_poly.pdbx_seq_one_letter_code
_entity_poly.pdbx_strand_id
1 'polypeptide(L)'
;MRNLVIGNLPQNRRSLNLGEYAEDATLVMEEQPTKEKRPLFIEANTMEATLDHLKSDCIIPVFAKDNEATLSHVAFIETVQDAARTFFQGEQIELPDIRVSHVIKGRIPEAIHKPANQLLESDKTIYYERCAFVIEIPTIYETVNGNRLNLTIGGVRAYNHTNLYSKKTAERFKVFIGFTCKVCTNLCISTDGYLSCLEVTNTNELYRAILELFNRYDPAKHIHLMQTLGNTYLTEHQFCQLLGRMRLYQSLPQSLQKAIPRMLLTDSQINNVAKSYIQDENFGSLGSDLSMWKFYNLLTGANKNSYIDSFLDRAYNATEMAIGINAALHGDDKYRWFID
;
A
#
# COMPACT_ATOMS: atom_id res chain seq x y z
N MET A 1 -8.00 -31.25 23.56
CA MET A 1 -6.98 -32.11 24.19
C MET A 1 -5.91 -32.42 23.11
N ARG A 2 -4.79 -31.72 23.07
CA ARG A 2 -3.53 -32.20 22.50
C ARG A 2 -2.38 -31.46 23.18
N ASN A 3 -1.45 -32.24 23.67
CA ASN A 3 -0.42 -31.95 24.65
C ASN A 3 0.66 -30.99 24.17
N LEU A 4 0.95 -29.99 24.99
CA LEU A 4 2.20 -29.25 25.01
C LEU A 4 3.33 -30.16 25.50
N VAL A 5 4.41 -30.26 24.73
CA VAL A 5 5.68 -30.82 25.17
C VAL A 5 6.62 -29.66 25.52
N ILE A 6 6.91 -29.54 26.82
CA ILE A 6 7.91 -28.63 27.37
C ILE A 6 9.24 -29.31 27.27
N GLY A 7 10.16 -28.78 26.47
CA GLY A 7 11.54 -29.23 26.39
C GLY A 7 12.42 -28.50 27.41
N ASN A 8 13.13 -29.27 28.22
CA ASN A 8 14.04 -28.89 29.30
C ASN A 8 15.28 -28.13 28.81
N LEU A 9 15.59 -27.03 29.49
CA LEU A 9 16.88 -26.32 29.43
C LEU A 9 17.92 -27.06 30.32
N PRO A 10 19.17 -27.27 29.91
CA PRO A 10 20.23 -27.66 30.79
C PRO A 10 20.87 -26.45 31.48
N GLN A 11 20.85 -26.48 32.79
CA GLN A 11 21.71 -25.65 33.64
C GLN A 11 23.14 -26.19 33.57
N ASN A 12 24.12 -25.31 33.32
CA ASN A 12 25.50 -25.58 33.69
C ASN A 12 26.12 -24.33 34.32
N ARG A 13 26.23 -24.40 35.65
CA ARG A 13 27.13 -23.56 36.44
C ARG A 13 28.56 -24.10 36.28
N ARG A 14 29.53 -23.25 35.99
CA ARG A 14 30.92 -23.41 36.44
C ARG A 14 31.54 -22.06 36.79
N SER A 15 32.19 -22.10 37.92
CA SER A 15 32.83 -21.08 38.73
C SER A 15 34.08 -20.46 38.11
N LEU A 16 34.23 -19.19 38.43
CA LEU A 16 35.41 -18.32 38.57
C LEU A 16 36.80 -18.98 38.52
N ASN A 17 37.67 -18.41 37.70
CA ASN A 17 39.07 -18.16 38.08
C ASN A 17 39.52 -16.81 37.49
N LEU A 18 39.95 -15.93 38.41
CA LEU A 18 40.66 -14.69 38.14
C LEU A 18 42.13 -14.99 37.80
N GLY A 19 42.61 -14.41 36.72
CA GLY A 19 44.03 -14.37 36.40
C GLY A 19 44.31 -13.31 35.34
N GLU A 20 45.01 -12.27 35.79
CA GLU A 20 45.53 -11.13 35.05
C GLU A 20 46.08 -11.44 33.68
N TYR A 21 45.81 -10.60 32.68
CA TYR A 21 46.80 -9.81 31.90
C TYR A 21 46.00 -8.86 30.95
N ALA A 22 46.35 -7.59 31.05
CA ALA A 22 45.99 -6.56 30.10
C ALA A 22 46.69 -6.82 28.78
N GLU A 23 45.99 -6.62 27.67
CA GLU A 23 46.38 -5.84 26.49
C GLU A 23 45.41 -6.08 25.32
N ASP A 24 45.10 -4.99 24.65
CA ASP A 24 44.33 -4.92 23.39
C ASP A 24 42.86 -5.34 23.40
N ALA A 25 42.03 -4.46 23.99
CA ALA A 25 40.62 -4.37 23.64
C ALA A 25 40.44 -3.72 22.26
N THR A 26 40.63 -4.50 21.22
CA THR A 26 40.00 -4.15 19.92
C THR A 26 38.49 -4.23 20.12
N LEU A 27 37.84 -3.09 20.17
CA LEU A 27 36.38 -2.99 20.10
C LEU A 27 35.92 -3.67 18.81
N VAL A 28 35.58 -4.94 18.89
CA VAL A 28 34.74 -5.58 17.88
C VAL A 28 33.39 -4.92 18.03
N MET A 29 33.08 -3.93 17.18
CA MET A 29 31.74 -3.51 16.97
C MET A 29 30.99 -4.75 16.46
N GLU A 30 30.14 -5.32 17.31
CA GLU A 30 29.11 -6.25 16.85
C GLU A 30 28.32 -5.51 15.78
N GLU A 31 28.54 -5.86 14.53
CA GLU A 31 27.65 -5.48 13.45
C GLU A 31 26.26 -6.00 13.82
N GLN A 32 25.37 -5.09 14.19
CA GLN A 32 23.96 -5.44 14.33
C GLN A 32 23.55 -6.12 13.02
N PRO A 33 22.87 -7.27 13.06
CA PRO A 33 22.42 -7.93 11.85
C PRO A 33 21.65 -6.89 11.02
N THR A 34 22.17 -6.60 9.83
CA THR A 34 21.50 -5.73 8.85
C THR A 34 20.13 -6.33 8.63
N LYS A 35 19.08 -5.69 9.15
CA LYS A 35 17.70 -6.06 8.84
C LYS A 35 17.61 -6.04 7.32
N GLU A 36 17.40 -7.20 6.71
CA GLU A 36 17.10 -7.28 5.29
C GLU A 36 16.01 -6.24 5.01
N LYS A 37 16.32 -5.27 4.16
CA LYS A 37 15.45 -4.12 3.95
C LYS A 37 14.23 -4.62 3.20
N ARG A 38 13.12 -4.77 3.91
CA ARG A 38 11.85 -5.21 3.34
C ARG A 38 11.52 -4.36 2.11
N PRO A 39 11.07 -4.95 0.98
CA PRO A 39 10.64 -4.18 -0.17
C PRO A 39 9.56 -3.16 0.22
N LEU A 40 9.58 -1.98 -0.40
CA LEU A 40 8.58 -0.95 -0.15
C LEU A 40 7.25 -1.34 -0.81
N PHE A 41 6.12 -0.96 -0.21
CA PHE A 41 4.80 -1.15 -0.83
C PHE A 41 4.54 -0.10 -1.94
N ILE A 42 5.20 1.06 -1.88
CA ILE A 42 5.22 2.10 -2.92
C ILE A 42 6.64 2.68 -3.04
N GLU A 43 7.17 2.77 -4.26
CA GLU A 43 8.56 3.12 -4.55
C GLU A 43 8.73 4.51 -5.18
N ALA A 44 7.69 5.04 -5.84
CA ALA A 44 7.76 6.34 -6.53
C ALA A 44 8.08 7.46 -5.53
N ASN A 45 8.94 8.40 -5.90
CA ASN A 45 9.37 9.64 -5.18
C ASN A 45 8.69 9.89 -3.83
N THR A 46 8.71 8.88 -2.96
CA THR A 46 8.11 8.92 -1.62
C THR A 46 9.21 8.84 -0.57
N MET A 47 8.95 9.43 0.59
CA MET A 47 9.80 9.34 1.76
C MET A 47 9.10 8.53 2.85
N GLU A 48 9.88 7.80 3.63
CA GLU A 48 9.39 7.17 4.85
C GLU A 48 9.14 8.24 5.91
N ALA A 49 8.04 8.13 6.63
CA ALA A 49 7.73 8.98 7.76
C ALA A 49 7.24 8.15 8.93
N THR A 50 7.57 8.57 10.15
CA THR A 50 7.01 7.97 11.36
C THR A 50 5.77 8.74 11.79
N LEU A 51 4.87 8.07 12.51
CA LEU A 51 3.69 8.73 13.06
C LEU A 51 4.07 9.85 14.05
N ASP A 52 5.15 9.64 14.82
CA ASP A 52 5.66 10.63 15.77
C ASP A 52 6.18 11.88 15.05
N HIS A 53 6.92 11.71 13.96
CA HIS A 53 7.34 12.83 13.12
C HIS A 53 6.14 13.62 12.58
N LEU A 54 5.10 12.91 12.09
CA LEU A 54 3.88 13.59 11.63
C LEU A 54 3.14 14.35 12.75
N LYS A 55 3.25 13.88 14.01
CA LYS A 55 2.62 14.52 15.16
C LYS A 55 3.39 15.74 15.67
N SER A 56 4.72 15.61 15.76
CA SER A 56 5.57 16.61 16.41
C SER A 56 6.01 17.74 15.48
N ASP A 57 6.34 17.38 14.24
CA ASP A 57 7.05 18.29 13.33
C ASP A 57 6.17 18.84 12.20
N CYS A 58 5.01 18.20 11.96
CA CYS A 58 4.14 18.55 10.85
C CYS A 58 2.88 19.27 11.33
N ILE A 59 2.82 20.58 11.11
CA ILE A 59 1.63 21.39 11.39
C ILE A 59 1.00 21.78 10.05
N ILE A 60 -0.23 21.35 9.84
CA ILE A 60 -0.97 21.68 8.61
C ILE A 60 -1.36 23.15 8.67
N PRO A 61 -1.00 23.97 7.66
CA PRO A 61 -1.46 25.34 7.58
C PRO A 61 -2.99 25.40 7.51
N VAL A 62 -3.59 26.41 8.10
CA VAL A 62 -5.01 26.69 7.94
C VAL A 62 -5.24 27.21 6.52
N PHE A 63 -5.98 26.48 5.73
CA PHE A 63 -6.27 26.84 4.34
C PHE A 63 -7.57 27.64 4.20
N ALA A 64 -8.50 27.52 5.16
CA ALA A 64 -9.79 28.19 5.13
C ALA A 64 -9.82 29.41 6.06
N LYS A 65 -10.56 30.44 5.65
CA LYS A 65 -10.77 31.68 6.46
C LYS A 65 -11.53 31.43 7.78
N ASP A 66 -12.14 30.27 7.95
CA ASP A 66 -13.09 29.96 9.03
C ASP A 66 -12.50 29.19 10.19
N ASN A 67 -11.19 28.95 10.22
CA ASN A 67 -10.51 28.16 11.27
C ASN A 67 -11.07 26.73 11.47
N GLU A 68 -11.79 26.17 10.52
CA GLU A 68 -12.15 24.76 10.56
C GLU A 68 -10.90 23.91 10.33
N ALA A 69 -10.61 23.07 11.30
CA ALA A 69 -9.43 22.21 11.25
C ALA A 69 -9.59 21.16 10.16
N THR A 70 -8.70 21.18 9.16
CA THR A 70 -8.55 20.10 8.20
C THR A 70 -8.14 18.82 8.92
N LEU A 71 -8.77 17.68 8.61
CA LEU A 71 -8.35 16.40 9.15
C LEU A 71 -6.88 16.14 8.78
N SER A 72 -6.04 15.88 9.75
CA SER A 72 -4.60 15.64 9.52
C SER A 72 -4.35 14.23 9.00
N HIS A 73 -3.16 14.00 8.41
CA HIS A 73 -2.71 12.63 8.11
C HIS A 73 -2.67 11.77 9.37
N VAL A 74 -2.26 12.36 10.51
CA VAL A 74 -2.25 11.70 11.82
C VAL A 74 -3.66 11.27 12.22
N ALA A 75 -4.63 12.19 12.20
CA ALA A 75 -6.02 11.87 12.54
C ALA A 75 -6.58 10.76 11.64
N PHE A 76 -6.23 10.75 10.35
CA PHE A 76 -6.62 9.70 9.42
C PHE A 76 -6.03 8.35 9.80
N ILE A 77 -4.71 8.27 10.01
CA ILE A 77 -4.00 7.03 10.36
C ILE A 77 -4.53 6.47 11.69
N GLU A 78 -4.64 7.33 12.72
CA GLU A 78 -5.13 6.92 14.04
C GLU A 78 -6.57 6.42 13.99
N THR A 79 -7.44 7.09 13.22
CA THR A 79 -8.83 6.63 13.04
C THR A 79 -8.90 5.25 12.40
N VAL A 80 -8.06 4.96 11.40
CA VAL A 80 -7.97 3.61 10.78
C VAL A 80 -7.43 2.59 11.78
N GLN A 81 -6.40 2.94 12.57
CA GLN A 81 -5.85 2.05 13.61
C GLN A 81 -6.89 1.72 14.69
N ASP A 82 -7.65 2.71 15.14
CA ASP A 82 -8.67 2.53 16.17
C ASP A 82 -9.84 1.69 15.67
N ALA A 83 -10.26 1.90 14.42
CA ALA A 83 -11.25 1.03 13.78
C ALA A 83 -10.75 -0.42 13.65
N ALA A 84 -9.47 -0.59 13.30
CA ALA A 84 -8.85 -1.91 13.21
C ALA A 84 -8.80 -2.61 14.57
N ARG A 85 -8.37 -1.91 15.63
CA ARG A 85 -8.33 -2.45 17.01
C ARG A 85 -9.71 -2.85 17.50
N THR A 86 -10.72 -2.08 17.14
CA THR A 86 -12.11 -2.36 17.52
C THR A 86 -12.68 -3.57 16.77
N PHE A 87 -12.39 -3.68 15.48
CA PHE A 87 -12.95 -4.74 14.63
C PHE A 87 -12.20 -6.06 14.79
N PHE A 88 -10.87 -6.03 14.82
CA PHE A 88 -9.99 -7.19 14.89
C PHE A 88 -9.46 -7.41 16.32
N GLN A 89 -10.39 -7.53 17.28
CA GLN A 89 -10.04 -7.74 18.69
C GLN A 89 -9.27 -9.05 18.90
N GLY A 90 -8.13 -8.94 19.60
CA GLY A 90 -7.28 -10.11 19.89
C GLY A 90 -6.23 -10.42 18.82
N GLU A 91 -6.27 -9.73 17.67
CA GLU A 91 -5.29 -9.89 16.61
C GLU A 91 -4.08 -8.95 16.82
N GLN A 92 -2.93 -9.36 16.29
CA GLN A 92 -1.74 -8.50 16.26
C GLN A 92 -1.88 -7.49 15.14
N ILE A 93 -1.88 -6.20 15.50
CA ILE A 93 -1.94 -5.09 14.54
C ILE A 93 -0.58 -4.40 14.56
N GLU A 94 0.12 -4.44 13.42
CA GLU A 94 1.44 -3.83 13.27
C GLU A 94 1.35 -2.29 13.29
N LEU A 95 2.51 -1.65 13.48
CA LEU A 95 2.62 -0.21 13.30
C LEU A 95 2.43 0.15 11.82
N PRO A 96 1.88 1.34 11.53
CA PRO A 96 1.69 1.77 10.15
C PRO A 96 3.05 1.98 9.46
N ASP A 97 3.21 1.39 8.28
CA ASP A 97 4.24 1.76 7.32
C ASP A 97 3.72 2.96 6.53
N ILE A 98 4.37 4.11 6.69
CA ILE A 98 3.89 5.40 6.19
C ILE A 98 4.84 5.93 5.12
N ARG A 99 4.27 6.28 3.97
CA ARG A 99 4.99 6.92 2.86
C ARG A 99 4.34 8.26 2.54
N VAL A 100 5.16 9.30 2.42
CA VAL A 100 4.71 10.67 2.17
C VAL A 100 5.35 11.24 0.92
N SER A 101 4.73 12.28 0.35
CA SER A 101 5.31 13.05 -0.75
C SER A 101 6.52 13.88 -0.27
N HIS A 102 7.08 14.69 -1.16
CA HIS A 102 8.10 15.66 -0.75
C HIS A 102 7.54 16.64 0.28
N VAL A 103 8.43 17.15 1.15
CA VAL A 103 8.10 18.11 2.19
C VAL A 103 7.73 19.47 1.58
N ILE A 104 6.66 20.08 2.10
CA ILE A 104 6.26 21.44 1.78
C ILE A 104 6.50 22.33 3.01
N LYS A 105 7.12 23.47 2.79
CA LYS A 105 7.32 24.47 3.84
C LYS A 105 6.08 25.35 3.94
N GLY A 106 5.61 25.53 5.17
CA GLY A 106 4.45 26.31 5.48
C GLY A 106 4.66 27.26 6.64
N ARG A 107 3.59 27.86 7.13
CA ARG A 107 3.56 28.70 8.34
C ARG A 107 2.57 28.08 9.31
N ILE A 108 2.84 28.22 10.59
CA ILE A 108 1.84 27.89 11.61
C ILE A 108 0.62 28.81 11.48
N PRO A 109 -0.57 28.40 11.91
CA PRO A 109 -1.79 29.20 11.77
C PRO A 109 -1.65 30.63 12.32
N GLU A 110 -0.97 30.82 13.44
CA GLU A 110 -0.76 32.11 14.10
C GLU A 110 0.12 33.06 13.28
N ALA A 111 0.95 32.53 12.40
CA ALA A 111 1.87 33.30 11.58
C ALA A 111 1.36 33.55 10.15
N ILE A 112 0.15 33.15 9.80
CA ILE A 112 -0.37 33.21 8.42
C ILE A 112 -0.39 34.64 7.88
N HIS A 113 -0.63 35.64 8.73
CA HIS A 113 -0.71 37.06 8.37
C HIS A 113 0.61 37.83 8.57
N LYS A 114 1.67 37.19 9.10
CA LYS A 114 2.95 37.86 9.32
C LYS A 114 3.64 38.14 8.00
N PRO A 115 4.20 39.33 7.78
CA PRO A 115 5.07 39.62 6.64
C PRO A 115 6.29 38.68 6.60
N ALA A 116 6.78 38.34 5.41
CA ALA A 116 7.86 37.36 5.25
C ALA A 116 9.16 37.76 6.01
N ASN A 117 9.44 39.07 6.12
CA ASN A 117 10.60 39.62 6.81
C ASN A 117 10.46 39.61 8.38
N GLN A 118 9.30 39.29 8.89
CA GLN A 118 9.02 39.19 10.33
C GLN A 118 8.81 37.75 10.81
N LEU A 119 8.96 36.76 9.93
CA LEU A 119 8.82 35.36 10.28
C LEU A 119 10.02 34.89 11.10
N LEU A 120 9.73 34.35 12.27
CA LEU A 120 10.68 33.63 13.12
C LEU A 120 10.78 32.18 12.69
N GLU A 121 11.82 31.47 13.13
CA GLU A 121 11.91 30.01 12.88
C GLU A 121 10.74 29.25 13.51
N SER A 122 10.26 29.69 14.66
CA SER A 122 9.06 29.15 15.35
C SER A 122 7.75 29.35 14.56
N ASP A 123 7.72 30.26 13.61
CA ASP A 123 6.55 30.52 12.77
C ASP A 123 6.51 29.61 11.54
N LYS A 124 7.59 28.87 11.29
CA LYS A 124 7.73 27.98 10.14
C LYS A 124 7.32 26.57 10.54
N THR A 125 6.68 25.89 9.60
CA THR A 125 6.32 24.48 9.72
C THR A 125 6.56 23.75 8.43
N ILE A 126 6.48 22.44 8.49
CA ILE A 126 6.47 21.57 7.32
C ILE A 126 5.16 20.79 7.28
N TYR A 127 4.77 20.35 6.10
CA TYR A 127 3.71 19.38 5.92
C TYR A 127 3.92 18.59 4.64
N TYR A 128 3.19 17.50 4.50
CA TYR A 128 3.21 16.65 3.30
C TYR A 128 1.87 16.74 2.61
N GLU A 129 1.87 17.00 1.31
CA GLU A 129 0.62 17.11 0.54
C GLU A 129 -0.10 15.76 0.41
N ARG A 130 0.69 14.68 0.31
CA ARG A 130 0.16 13.32 0.09
C ARG A 130 0.76 12.35 1.10
N CYS A 131 -0.10 11.45 1.56
CA CYS A 131 0.27 10.37 2.47
C CYS A 131 -0.40 9.08 2.03
N ALA A 132 0.36 7.99 2.02
CA ALA A 132 -0.12 6.61 1.92
C ALA A 132 0.38 5.84 3.13
N PHE A 133 -0.42 4.91 3.63
CA PHE A 133 0.02 4.02 4.69
C PHE A 133 -0.65 2.66 4.58
N VAL A 134 0.03 1.66 5.13
CA VAL A 134 -0.48 0.30 5.28
C VAL A 134 -0.25 -0.17 6.70
N ILE A 135 -1.18 -0.97 7.21
CA ILE A 135 -1.15 -1.60 8.53
C ILE A 135 -1.42 -3.08 8.32
N GLU A 136 -0.46 -3.93 8.61
CA GLU A 136 -0.62 -5.37 8.50
C GLU A 136 -1.21 -5.96 9.78
N ILE A 137 -1.99 -7.02 9.60
CA ILE A 137 -2.53 -7.88 10.66
C ILE A 137 -1.99 -9.30 10.40
N PRO A 138 -0.73 -9.58 10.76
CA PRO A 138 -0.02 -10.79 10.35
C PRO A 138 -0.56 -12.08 10.96
N THR A 139 -1.40 -11.98 11.99
CA THR A 139 -2.12 -13.12 12.58
C THR A 139 -3.28 -13.59 11.71
N ILE A 140 -3.79 -12.75 10.81
CA ILE A 140 -4.78 -13.10 9.79
C ILE A 140 -4.08 -13.22 8.44
N TYR A 141 -3.88 -14.43 7.98
CA TYR A 141 -3.17 -14.69 6.72
C TYR A 141 -3.69 -15.93 6.01
N GLU A 142 -3.39 -16.00 4.72
CA GLU A 142 -3.65 -17.17 3.89
C GLU A 142 -2.46 -17.40 2.95
N THR A 143 -2.30 -18.66 2.49
CA THR A 143 -1.30 -19.00 1.47
C THR A 143 -1.98 -19.21 0.14
N VAL A 144 -1.66 -18.35 -0.82
CA VAL A 144 -2.23 -18.36 -2.17
C VAL A 144 -1.11 -18.61 -3.17
N ASN A 145 -1.26 -19.68 -3.96
CA ASN A 145 -0.30 -20.03 -5.02
C ASN A 145 1.17 -20.01 -4.53
N GLY A 146 1.41 -20.54 -3.32
CA GLY A 146 2.75 -20.61 -2.69
C GLY A 146 3.21 -19.33 -1.99
N ASN A 147 2.43 -18.24 -2.02
CA ASN A 147 2.77 -16.96 -1.39
C ASN A 147 1.91 -16.71 -0.15
N ARG A 148 2.54 -16.34 0.95
CA ARG A 148 1.84 -15.89 2.14
C ARG A 148 1.32 -14.47 1.96
N LEU A 149 0.02 -14.28 2.17
CA LEU A 149 -0.70 -13.03 2.10
C LEU A 149 -1.22 -12.67 3.48
N ASN A 150 -0.79 -11.55 4.04
CA ASN A 150 -1.29 -11.04 5.32
C ASN A 150 -2.44 -10.07 5.08
N LEU A 151 -3.48 -10.15 5.92
CA LEU A 151 -4.54 -9.14 5.90
C LEU A 151 -3.93 -7.77 6.14
N THR A 152 -4.34 -6.80 5.35
CA THR A 152 -3.77 -5.47 5.37
C THR A 152 -4.87 -4.44 5.16
N ILE A 153 -4.80 -3.40 5.94
CA ILE A 153 -5.66 -2.23 5.84
C ILE A 153 -4.80 -1.00 5.59
N GLY A 154 -5.37 0.04 5.05
CA GLY A 154 -4.62 1.28 4.86
C GLY A 154 -5.40 2.31 4.07
N GLY A 155 -4.70 3.35 3.69
CA GLY A 155 -5.35 4.42 2.94
C GLY A 155 -4.39 5.39 2.29
N VAL A 156 -5.00 6.25 1.50
CA VAL A 156 -4.33 7.35 0.80
C VAL A 156 -5.10 8.62 1.02
N ARG A 157 -4.39 9.68 1.30
CA ARG A 157 -4.91 11.04 1.30
C ARG A 157 -4.02 11.98 0.53
N ALA A 158 -4.65 12.87 -0.24
CA ALA A 158 -3.98 13.96 -0.91
C ALA A 158 -4.79 15.24 -0.70
N TYR A 159 -4.17 16.25 -0.12
CA TYR A 159 -4.82 17.54 0.17
C TYR A 159 -5.25 18.28 -1.11
N ASN A 160 -4.54 18.10 -2.22
CA ASN A 160 -4.87 18.71 -3.51
C ASN A 160 -6.18 18.17 -4.15
N HIS A 161 -6.72 17.06 -3.65
CA HIS A 161 -8.00 16.52 -4.10
C HIS A 161 -9.19 17.15 -3.39
N THR A 162 -8.93 17.98 -2.39
CA THR A 162 -9.94 18.64 -1.56
C THR A 162 -9.87 20.14 -1.81
N ASN A 163 -11.01 20.82 -1.93
CA ASN A 163 -11.02 22.26 -1.97
C ASN A 163 -10.86 22.84 -0.56
N LEU A 164 -9.62 22.90 -0.08
CA LEU A 164 -9.26 23.36 1.25
C LEU A 164 -9.58 24.84 1.52
N TYR A 165 -9.95 25.60 0.47
CA TYR A 165 -10.32 27.01 0.58
C TYR A 165 -11.83 27.23 0.65
N SER A 166 -12.63 26.18 0.51
CA SER A 166 -14.08 26.25 0.59
C SER A 166 -14.57 25.93 2.00
N LYS A 167 -15.49 26.75 2.51
CA LYS A 167 -16.24 26.46 3.74
C LYS A 167 -17.06 25.20 3.54
N LYS A 168 -17.04 24.28 4.50
CA LYS A 168 -17.89 23.08 4.58
C LYS A 168 -17.76 22.08 3.42
N THR A 169 -16.61 21.99 2.79
CA THR A 169 -16.35 20.92 1.82
C THR A 169 -15.95 19.65 2.55
N ALA A 170 -16.65 18.54 2.31
CA ALA A 170 -16.24 17.24 2.79
C ALA A 170 -14.84 16.90 2.28
N GLU A 171 -14.03 16.33 3.13
CA GLU A 171 -12.66 15.91 2.81
C GLU A 171 -12.66 14.51 2.21
N ARG A 172 -11.74 14.27 1.27
CA ARG A 172 -11.69 13.04 0.49
C ARG A 172 -10.58 12.12 0.97
N PHE A 173 -10.94 10.86 1.17
CA PHE A 173 -10.04 9.79 1.57
C PHE A 173 -10.23 8.59 0.65
N LYS A 174 -9.17 7.80 0.50
CA LYS A 174 -9.23 6.46 -0.06
C LYS A 174 -8.83 5.48 1.02
N VAL A 175 -9.67 4.48 1.26
CA VAL A 175 -9.43 3.46 2.30
C VAL A 175 -9.58 2.09 1.69
N PHE A 176 -8.74 1.16 2.09
CA PHE A 176 -8.85 -0.23 1.65
C PHE A 176 -8.65 -1.22 2.80
N ILE A 177 -9.23 -2.39 2.60
CA ILE A 177 -8.91 -3.65 3.26
C ILE A 177 -8.65 -4.69 2.19
N GLY A 178 -7.62 -5.49 2.35
CA GLY A 178 -7.20 -6.49 1.37
C GLY A 178 -6.05 -7.31 1.91
N PHE A 179 -5.14 -7.72 1.03
CA PHE A 179 -3.98 -8.52 1.42
C PHE A 179 -2.69 -7.91 0.89
N THR A 180 -1.59 -8.16 1.61
CA THR A 180 -0.23 -7.85 1.15
C THR A 180 0.57 -9.14 1.04
N CYS A 181 1.20 -9.35 -0.09
CA CYS A 181 2.17 -10.42 -0.27
C CYS A 181 3.40 -10.17 0.59
N LYS A 182 3.78 -11.13 1.45
CA LYS A 182 4.88 -10.95 2.40
C LYS A 182 6.24 -10.82 1.69
N VAL A 183 6.42 -11.46 0.55
CA VAL A 183 7.71 -11.48 -0.17
C VAL A 183 7.93 -10.19 -0.96
N CYS A 184 6.93 -9.74 -1.69
CA CYS A 184 7.05 -8.62 -2.62
C CYS A 184 6.35 -7.34 -2.15
N THR A 185 5.58 -7.36 -1.07
CA THR A 185 4.77 -6.24 -0.58
C THR A 185 3.72 -5.70 -1.58
N ASN A 186 3.39 -6.49 -2.59
CA ASN A 186 2.32 -6.14 -3.53
C ASN A 186 0.97 -6.13 -2.82
N LEU A 187 0.16 -5.10 -3.07
CA LEU A 187 -1.19 -4.99 -2.52
C LEU A 187 -2.20 -5.70 -3.43
N CYS A 188 -3.01 -6.55 -2.82
CA CYS A 188 -4.16 -7.20 -3.43
C CYS A 188 -5.43 -6.55 -2.89
N ILE A 189 -6.18 -5.84 -3.73
CA ILE A 189 -7.36 -5.07 -3.34
C ILE A 189 -8.55 -5.51 -4.18
N SER A 190 -9.64 -5.96 -3.53
CA SER A 190 -10.90 -6.35 -4.19
C SER A 190 -11.92 -5.23 -4.22
N THR A 191 -12.98 -5.43 -4.99
CA THR A 191 -14.06 -4.45 -5.18
C THR A 191 -14.77 -4.09 -3.87
N ASP A 192 -15.06 -5.06 -3.04
CA ASP A 192 -15.75 -4.91 -1.74
C ASP A 192 -14.82 -4.38 -0.65
N GLY A 193 -13.50 -4.50 -0.83
CA GLY A 193 -12.47 -4.00 0.07
C GLY A 193 -11.98 -2.58 -0.23
N TYR A 194 -12.62 -1.81 -1.11
CA TYR A 194 -12.10 -0.50 -1.51
C TYR A 194 -13.16 0.61 -1.50
N LEU A 195 -12.79 1.73 -0.89
CA LEU A 195 -13.49 3.02 -0.94
C LEU A 195 -12.62 4.02 -1.71
N SER A 196 -12.94 4.25 -2.98
CA SER A 196 -12.15 5.12 -3.87
C SER A 196 -12.39 6.61 -3.65
N CYS A 197 -13.54 6.97 -3.06
CA CYS A 197 -13.92 8.35 -2.80
C CYS A 197 -14.81 8.41 -1.56
N LEU A 198 -14.18 8.36 -0.39
CA LEU A 198 -14.86 8.55 0.89
C LEU A 198 -14.85 10.04 1.22
N GLU A 199 -16.02 10.67 1.26
CA GLU A 199 -16.19 12.06 1.64
C GLU A 199 -16.75 12.15 3.05
N VAL A 200 -16.00 12.79 3.97
CA VAL A 200 -16.37 12.97 5.37
C VAL A 200 -15.98 14.35 5.87
N THR A 201 -16.65 14.81 6.92
CA THR A 201 -16.42 16.12 7.53
C THR A 201 -15.67 16.03 8.87
N ASN A 202 -15.64 14.84 9.49
CA ASN A 202 -15.02 14.62 10.79
C ASN A 202 -14.55 13.18 10.98
N THR A 203 -13.75 12.96 12.03
CA THR A 203 -13.18 11.63 12.36
C THR A 203 -14.24 10.59 12.73
N ASN A 204 -15.38 10.99 13.29
CA ASN A 204 -16.44 10.03 13.65
C ASN A 204 -17.13 9.46 12.41
N GLU A 205 -17.38 10.29 11.39
CA GLU A 205 -17.88 9.83 10.09
C GLU A 205 -16.88 8.90 9.41
N LEU A 206 -15.60 9.29 9.42
CA LEU A 206 -14.50 8.49 8.90
C LEU A 206 -14.45 7.12 9.58
N TYR A 207 -14.47 7.08 10.91
CA TYR A 207 -14.45 5.86 11.71
C TYR A 207 -15.61 4.91 11.37
N ARG A 208 -16.83 5.44 11.28
CA ARG A 208 -18.03 4.64 10.91
C ARG A 208 -17.90 4.05 9.51
N ALA A 209 -17.49 4.85 8.53
CA ALA A 209 -17.32 4.39 7.17
C ALA A 209 -16.26 3.30 7.03
N ILE A 210 -15.19 3.37 7.84
CA ILE A 210 -14.16 2.33 7.90
C ILE A 210 -14.74 1.02 8.49
N LEU A 211 -15.50 1.10 9.58
CA LEU A 211 -16.16 -0.08 10.15
C LEU A 211 -17.16 -0.72 9.17
N GLU A 212 -17.91 0.10 8.43
CA GLU A 212 -18.81 -0.38 7.38
C GLU A 212 -18.03 -1.08 6.25
N LEU A 213 -16.87 -0.55 5.86
CA LEU A 213 -15.97 -1.19 4.89
C LEU A 213 -15.53 -2.57 5.39
N PHE A 214 -15.07 -2.67 6.64
CA PHE A 214 -14.62 -3.94 7.21
C PHE A 214 -15.75 -4.97 7.30
N ASN A 215 -16.97 -4.54 7.67
CA ASN A 215 -18.14 -5.41 7.75
C ASN A 215 -18.59 -5.97 6.40
N ARG A 216 -18.46 -5.21 5.32
CA ARG A 216 -18.90 -5.64 3.98
C ARG A 216 -17.86 -6.46 3.22
N TYR A 217 -16.59 -6.39 3.64
CA TYR A 217 -15.49 -7.08 2.98
C TYR A 217 -15.58 -8.59 3.23
N ASP A 218 -15.50 -9.37 2.15
CA ASP A 218 -15.49 -10.83 2.20
C ASP A 218 -14.07 -11.36 1.87
N PRO A 219 -13.25 -11.62 2.90
CA PRO A 219 -11.89 -12.11 2.68
C PRO A 219 -11.85 -13.50 2.02
N ALA A 220 -12.85 -14.37 2.29
CA ALA A 220 -12.89 -15.71 1.70
C ALA A 220 -13.13 -15.65 0.19
N LYS A 221 -14.06 -14.79 -0.24
CA LYS A 221 -14.30 -14.53 -1.67
C LYS A 221 -13.06 -13.94 -2.35
N HIS A 222 -12.38 -12.98 -1.72
CA HIS A 222 -11.17 -12.36 -2.26
C HIS A 222 -10.04 -13.39 -2.41
N ILE A 223 -9.80 -14.22 -1.39
CA ILE A 223 -8.80 -15.31 -1.44
C ILE A 223 -9.15 -16.30 -2.56
N HIS A 224 -10.41 -16.72 -2.65
CA HIS A 224 -10.85 -17.64 -3.70
C HIS A 224 -10.58 -17.08 -5.10
N LEU A 225 -10.87 -15.80 -5.35
CA LEU A 225 -10.56 -15.14 -6.63
C LEU A 225 -9.06 -15.18 -6.95
N MET A 226 -8.20 -14.91 -5.96
CA MET A 226 -6.75 -14.97 -6.16
C MET A 226 -6.24 -16.39 -6.39
N GLN A 227 -6.83 -17.40 -5.72
CA GLN A 227 -6.50 -18.81 -5.94
C GLN A 227 -6.81 -19.26 -7.38
N THR A 228 -7.94 -18.82 -7.95
CA THR A 228 -8.32 -19.19 -9.33
C THR A 228 -7.32 -18.68 -10.35
N LEU A 229 -6.64 -17.56 -10.11
CA LEU A 229 -5.59 -17.04 -11.00
C LEU A 229 -4.37 -17.96 -11.12
N GLY A 230 -4.15 -18.86 -10.16
CA GLY A 230 -3.07 -19.85 -10.21
C GLY A 230 -3.31 -20.99 -11.20
N ASN A 231 -4.56 -21.20 -11.61
CA ASN A 231 -4.99 -22.35 -12.42
C ASN A 231 -5.03 -22.05 -13.94
N THR A 232 -4.88 -20.80 -14.33
CA THR A 232 -4.91 -20.35 -15.73
C THR A 232 -3.54 -19.82 -16.12
N TYR A 233 -3.10 -20.14 -17.35
CA TYR A 233 -1.79 -19.80 -17.85
C TYR A 233 -1.90 -19.08 -19.19
N LEU A 234 -0.98 -18.14 -19.40
CA LEU A 234 -0.71 -17.49 -20.68
C LEU A 234 0.56 -18.11 -21.28
N THR A 235 0.50 -18.49 -22.53
CA THR A 235 1.74 -18.75 -23.28
C THR A 235 2.51 -17.45 -23.48
N GLU A 236 3.80 -17.53 -23.74
CA GLU A 236 4.61 -16.33 -24.03
C GLU A 236 4.02 -15.51 -25.19
N HIS A 237 3.49 -16.16 -26.21
CA HIS A 237 2.83 -15.50 -27.36
C HIS A 237 1.58 -14.70 -26.88
N GLN A 238 0.71 -15.29 -26.09
CA GLN A 238 -0.46 -14.63 -25.53
C GLN A 238 -0.08 -13.46 -24.63
N PHE A 239 0.97 -13.62 -23.81
CA PHE A 239 1.47 -12.54 -22.98
C PHE A 239 2.02 -11.37 -23.81
N CYS A 240 2.80 -11.64 -24.86
CA CYS A 240 3.30 -10.60 -25.77
C CYS A 240 2.15 -9.87 -26.48
N GLN A 241 1.13 -10.60 -26.93
CA GLN A 241 -0.08 -10.02 -27.54
C GLN A 241 -0.81 -9.14 -26.55
N LEU A 242 -1.01 -9.61 -25.32
CA LEU A 242 -1.64 -8.85 -24.23
C LEU A 242 -0.89 -7.54 -23.94
N LEU A 243 0.45 -7.58 -23.82
CA LEU A 243 1.27 -6.36 -23.65
C LEU A 243 1.10 -5.40 -24.84
N GLY A 244 1.08 -5.92 -26.06
CA GLY A 244 0.84 -5.12 -27.26
C GLY A 244 -0.53 -4.43 -27.23
N ARG A 245 -1.59 -5.13 -26.82
CA ARG A 245 -2.93 -4.58 -26.66
C ARG A 245 -2.98 -3.53 -25.53
N MET A 246 -2.34 -3.78 -24.41
CA MET A 246 -2.26 -2.81 -23.32
C MET A 246 -1.56 -1.50 -23.77
N ARG A 247 -0.51 -1.59 -24.56
CA ARG A 247 0.13 -0.39 -25.15
C ARG A 247 -0.76 0.30 -26.17
N LEU A 248 -1.42 -0.45 -27.04
CA LEU A 248 -2.36 0.09 -28.03
C LEU A 248 -3.51 0.84 -27.33
N TYR A 249 -4.03 0.32 -26.21
CA TYR A 249 -5.06 0.97 -25.40
C TYR A 249 -4.69 2.42 -25.05
N GLN A 250 -3.43 2.69 -24.70
CA GLN A 250 -2.96 4.04 -24.35
C GLN A 250 -3.08 5.04 -25.52
N SER A 251 -3.00 4.54 -26.73
CA SER A 251 -3.02 5.35 -27.97
C SER A 251 -4.42 5.48 -28.58
N LEU A 252 -5.42 4.79 -28.04
CA LEU A 252 -6.78 4.85 -28.57
C LEU A 252 -7.44 6.19 -28.31
N PRO A 253 -8.27 6.69 -29.23
CA PRO A 253 -9.16 7.80 -28.96
C PRO A 253 -10.08 7.51 -27.75
N GLN A 254 -10.40 8.52 -26.95
CA GLN A 254 -11.24 8.37 -25.76
C GLN A 254 -12.60 7.69 -26.02
N SER A 255 -13.19 7.91 -27.19
CA SER A 255 -14.46 7.25 -27.59
C SER A 255 -14.33 5.74 -27.65
N LEU A 256 -13.22 5.21 -28.18
CA LEU A 256 -12.93 3.79 -28.24
C LEU A 256 -12.52 3.23 -26.87
N GLN A 257 -11.72 3.97 -26.09
CA GLN A 257 -11.36 3.56 -24.73
C GLN A 257 -12.59 3.34 -23.83
N LYS A 258 -13.64 4.17 -23.98
CA LYS A 258 -14.89 4.03 -23.22
C LYS A 258 -15.66 2.74 -23.50
N ALA A 259 -15.45 2.13 -24.66
CA ALA A 259 -16.09 0.87 -25.04
C ALA A 259 -15.33 -0.37 -24.54
N ILE A 260 -14.14 -0.18 -23.98
CA ILE A 260 -13.24 -1.23 -23.50
C ILE A 260 -13.12 -1.11 -21.97
N PRO A 261 -12.94 -2.22 -21.22
CA PRO A 261 -12.70 -2.12 -19.79
C PRO A 261 -11.53 -1.19 -19.47
N ARG A 262 -11.72 -0.38 -18.45
CA ARG A 262 -10.74 0.65 -18.09
C ARG A 262 -9.42 0.04 -17.63
N MET A 263 -8.31 0.54 -18.18
CA MET A 263 -6.95 0.22 -17.75
C MET A 263 -6.27 1.49 -17.26
N LEU A 264 -5.70 1.45 -16.05
CA LEU A 264 -5.06 2.60 -15.40
C LEU A 264 -3.53 2.55 -15.44
N LEU A 265 -2.95 1.44 -15.90
CA LEU A 265 -1.50 1.30 -16.06
C LEU A 265 -1.00 2.28 -17.12
N THR A 266 0.10 2.97 -16.82
CA THR A 266 0.78 3.86 -17.76
C THR A 266 1.70 3.06 -18.70
N ASP A 267 2.14 3.67 -19.80
CA ASP A 267 3.09 3.04 -20.72
C ASP A 267 4.40 2.62 -20.04
N SER A 268 4.92 3.46 -19.12
CA SER A 268 6.10 3.11 -18.33
C SER A 268 5.86 1.91 -17.41
N GLN A 269 4.67 1.77 -16.84
CA GLN A 269 4.31 0.61 -16.01
C GLN A 269 4.16 -0.67 -16.85
N ILE A 270 3.57 -0.58 -18.03
CA ILE A 270 3.51 -1.71 -18.98
C ILE A 270 4.91 -2.17 -19.37
N ASN A 271 5.82 -1.22 -19.61
CA ASN A 271 7.22 -1.55 -19.88
C ASN A 271 7.90 -2.21 -18.66
N ASN A 272 7.57 -1.80 -17.43
CA ASN A 272 8.07 -2.47 -16.23
C ASN A 272 7.51 -3.88 -16.08
N VAL A 273 6.24 -4.13 -16.45
CA VAL A 273 5.67 -5.49 -16.51
C VAL A 273 6.49 -6.37 -17.44
N ALA A 274 6.84 -5.88 -18.63
CA ALA A 274 7.67 -6.63 -19.59
C ALA A 274 9.08 -6.92 -19.06
N LYS A 275 9.71 -5.95 -18.39
CA LYS A 275 11.03 -6.14 -17.75
C LYS A 275 10.97 -7.17 -16.64
N SER A 276 9.97 -7.06 -15.75
CA SER A 276 9.81 -7.98 -14.64
C SER A 276 9.45 -9.40 -15.10
N TYR A 277 8.73 -9.57 -16.21
CA TYR A 277 8.52 -10.88 -16.81
C TYR A 277 9.85 -11.62 -17.10
N ILE A 278 10.90 -10.88 -17.45
CA ILE A 278 12.21 -11.43 -17.74
C ILE A 278 13.07 -11.57 -16.47
N GLN A 279 12.99 -10.61 -15.54
CA GLN A 279 14.01 -10.40 -14.51
C GLN A 279 13.55 -10.75 -13.09
N ASP A 280 12.23 -10.80 -12.84
CA ASP A 280 11.72 -11.03 -11.48
C ASP A 280 11.91 -12.51 -11.09
N GLU A 281 12.62 -12.75 -9.98
CA GLU A 281 12.95 -14.09 -9.50
C GLU A 281 11.70 -14.86 -9.02
N ASN A 282 10.66 -14.17 -8.55
CA ASN A 282 9.45 -14.79 -8.00
C ASN A 282 8.33 -14.93 -9.03
N PHE A 283 8.14 -13.91 -9.86
CA PHE A 283 7.01 -13.79 -10.77
C PHE A 283 7.39 -13.78 -12.26
N GLY A 284 8.69 -13.74 -12.58
CA GLY A 284 9.17 -13.90 -13.94
C GLY A 284 8.84 -15.28 -14.50
N SER A 285 8.76 -15.41 -15.84
CA SER A 285 8.41 -16.66 -16.51
C SER A 285 9.03 -16.79 -17.89
N LEU A 286 10.17 -16.14 -18.15
CA LEU A 286 10.83 -16.23 -19.46
C LEU A 286 11.11 -17.71 -19.83
N GLY A 287 10.65 -18.11 -21.01
CA GLY A 287 10.79 -19.49 -21.52
C GLY A 287 9.81 -20.50 -20.90
N SER A 288 8.80 -20.05 -20.16
CA SER A 288 7.73 -20.89 -19.60
C SER A 288 6.38 -20.16 -19.62
N ASP A 289 5.29 -20.92 -19.47
CA ASP A 289 3.96 -20.35 -19.37
C ASP A 289 3.83 -19.49 -18.10
N LEU A 290 3.19 -18.34 -18.24
CA LEU A 290 2.96 -17.38 -17.17
C LEU A 290 1.58 -17.64 -16.54
N SER A 291 1.53 -18.05 -15.26
CA SER A 291 0.23 -18.14 -14.58
C SER A 291 -0.40 -16.76 -14.43
N MET A 292 -1.74 -16.69 -14.45
CA MET A 292 -2.46 -15.43 -14.22
C MET A 292 -2.18 -14.84 -12.83
N TRP A 293 -1.82 -15.67 -11.83
CA TRP A 293 -1.33 -15.19 -10.55
C TRP A 293 0.00 -14.43 -10.66
N LYS A 294 0.96 -14.99 -11.41
CA LYS A 294 2.22 -14.30 -11.67
C LYS A 294 1.99 -13.01 -12.47
N PHE A 295 1.16 -13.06 -13.52
CA PHE A 295 0.78 -11.87 -14.27
C PHE A 295 0.18 -10.78 -13.38
N TYR A 296 -0.75 -11.14 -12.48
CA TYR A 296 -1.31 -10.20 -11.50
C TYR A 296 -0.24 -9.55 -10.63
N ASN A 297 0.73 -10.34 -10.15
CA ASN A 297 1.83 -9.81 -9.35
C ASN A 297 2.78 -8.92 -10.15
N LEU A 298 2.98 -9.17 -11.45
CA LEU A 298 3.71 -8.24 -12.32
C LEU A 298 2.98 -6.90 -12.48
N LEU A 299 1.63 -6.90 -12.58
CA LEU A 299 0.84 -5.67 -12.63
C LEU A 299 0.93 -4.88 -11.32
N THR A 300 0.76 -5.54 -10.18
CA THR A 300 0.81 -4.90 -8.86
C THR A 300 2.23 -4.47 -8.49
N GLY A 301 3.24 -5.20 -8.93
CA GLY A 301 4.65 -4.79 -8.82
C GLY A 301 4.95 -3.51 -9.60
N ALA A 302 4.51 -3.43 -10.87
CA ALA A 302 4.65 -2.23 -11.68
C ALA A 302 3.90 -1.02 -11.08
N ASN A 303 2.82 -1.26 -10.33
CA ASN A 303 2.05 -0.22 -9.66
C ASN A 303 2.81 0.48 -8.53
N LYS A 304 3.85 -0.12 -7.94
CA LYS A 304 4.68 0.52 -6.90
C LYS A 304 5.30 1.85 -7.34
N ASN A 305 5.49 2.03 -8.65
CA ASN A 305 5.96 3.26 -9.25
C ASN A 305 4.86 4.30 -9.50
N SER A 306 3.66 4.11 -8.95
CA SER A 306 2.57 5.08 -9.04
C SER A 306 2.73 6.22 -8.03
N TYR A 307 2.25 7.40 -8.41
CA TYR A 307 2.07 8.47 -7.42
C TYR A 307 1.07 8.04 -6.33
N ILE A 308 1.28 8.55 -5.11
CA ILE A 308 0.48 8.22 -3.93
C ILE A 308 -1.03 8.31 -4.22
N ASP A 309 -1.47 9.39 -4.84
CA ASP A 309 -2.89 9.68 -5.12
C ASP A 309 -3.57 8.69 -6.08
N SER A 310 -2.81 8.07 -6.98
CA SER A 310 -3.32 7.08 -7.94
C SER A 310 -3.01 5.63 -7.58
N PHE A 311 -2.22 5.41 -6.54
CA PHE A 311 -1.67 4.10 -6.19
C PHE A 311 -2.77 3.06 -5.89
N LEU A 312 -3.74 3.39 -5.04
CA LEU A 312 -4.82 2.46 -4.68
C LEU A 312 -5.79 2.20 -5.83
N ASP A 313 -6.12 3.23 -6.64
CA ASP A 313 -6.97 3.03 -7.82
C ASP A 313 -6.34 2.07 -8.82
N ARG A 314 -5.02 2.15 -9.02
CA ARG A 314 -4.29 1.26 -9.90
C ARG A 314 -4.12 -0.14 -9.32
N ALA A 315 -3.93 -0.26 -8.00
CA ALA A 315 -3.90 -1.57 -7.34
C ALA A 315 -5.25 -2.29 -7.50
N TYR A 316 -6.35 -1.60 -7.27
CA TYR A 316 -7.69 -2.11 -7.52
C TYR A 316 -7.90 -2.47 -9.00
N ASN A 317 -7.51 -1.59 -9.92
CA ASN A 317 -7.64 -1.83 -11.36
C ASN A 317 -6.78 -3.01 -11.83
N ALA A 318 -5.60 -3.23 -11.25
CA ALA A 318 -4.80 -4.43 -11.55
C ALA A 318 -5.54 -5.72 -11.19
N THR A 319 -6.30 -5.72 -10.08
CA THR A 319 -7.16 -6.85 -9.70
C THR A 319 -8.28 -7.05 -10.73
N GLU A 320 -8.98 -5.98 -11.12
CA GLU A 320 -10.03 -6.05 -12.14
C GLU A 320 -9.49 -6.56 -13.47
N MET A 321 -8.32 -6.08 -13.90
CA MET A 321 -7.66 -6.51 -15.12
C MET A 321 -7.30 -7.99 -15.08
N ALA A 322 -6.67 -8.47 -14.01
CA ALA A 322 -6.27 -9.88 -13.89
C ALA A 322 -7.48 -10.81 -13.87
N ILE A 323 -8.52 -10.49 -13.09
CA ILE A 323 -9.75 -11.29 -13.01
C ILE A 323 -10.49 -11.26 -14.34
N GLY A 324 -10.62 -10.08 -14.96
CA GLY A 324 -11.33 -9.92 -16.22
C GLY A 324 -10.65 -10.64 -17.39
N ILE A 325 -9.32 -10.55 -17.48
CA ILE A 325 -8.55 -11.27 -18.50
C ILE A 325 -8.65 -12.78 -18.25
N ASN A 326 -8.55 -13.23 -16.99
CA ASN A 326 -8.77 -14.63 -16.63
C ASN A 326 -10.15 -15.14 -17.09
N ALA A 327 -11.20 -14.36 -16.88
CA ALA A 327 -12.55 -14.70 -17.34
C ALA A 327 -12.63 -14.73 -18.87
N ALA A 328 -11.97 -13.80 -19.56
CA ALA A 328 -11.94 -13.76 -21.02
C ALA A 328 -11.25 -14.99 -21.63
N LEU A 329 -10.17 -15.48 -21.00
CA LEU A 329 -9.53 -16.74 -21.40
C LEU A 329 -10.46 -17.96 -21.28
N HIS A 330 -11.52 -17.84 -20.47
CA HIS A 330 -12.58 -18.86 -20.32
C HIS A 330 -13.87 -18.53 -21.08
N GLY A 331 -13.83 -17.54 -21.97
CA GLY A 331 -14.93 -17.23 -22.88
C GLY A 331 -15.84 -16.06 -22.49
N ASP A 332 -15.49 -15.28 -21.46
CA ASP A 332 -16.20 -14.03 -21.14
C ASP A 332 -15.82 -12.93 -22.17
N ASP A 333 -16.82 -12.21 -22.67
CA ASP A 333 -16.59 -11.21 -23.73
C ASP A 333 -16.07 -9.87 -23.22
N LYS A 334 -16.23 -9.57 -21.93
CA LYS A 334 -15.98 -8.21 -21.39
C LYS A 334 -14.54 -7.73 -21.58
N TYR A 335 -13.53 -8.59 -21.30
CA TYR A 335 -12.11 -8.25 -21.44
C TYR A 335 -11.46 -8.85 -22.70
N ARG A 336 -12.26 -9.42 -23.58
CA ARG A 336 -11.81 -10.11 -24.79
C ARG A 336 -10.93 -9.25 -25.69
N TRP A 337 -11.22 -7.95 -25.77
CA TRP A 337 -10.40 -7.01 -26.55
C TRP A 337 -8.91 -7.06 -26.20
N PHE A 338 -8.56 -7.39 -24.97
CA PHE A 338 -7.15 -7.44 -24.54
C PHE A 338 -6.43 -8.72 -24.98
N ILE A 339 -7.15 -9.79 -25.34
CA ILE A 339 -6.58 -11.10 -25.65
C ILE A 339 -6.77 -11.52 -27.12
N ASP A 340 -7.68 -10.87 -27.87
CA ASP A 340 -7.87 -11.07 -29.32
C ASP A 340 -6.93 -10.17 -30.14
#